data_de3967df470a05b2f1fff602fa39e6b5
#
_entry.id   de3967df470a05b2f1fff602fa39e6b5
#
_cell.length_a   1.000
_cell.length_b   1.000
_cell.length_c   1.000
_cell.angle_alpha   90.00
_cell.angle_beta   90.00
_cell.angle_gamma   90.00
#
_symmetry.space_group_name_H-M   'P 1'
#
loop_
_entity.id
_entity.type
_entity.pdbx_description
1 polymer ?
#
loop_
_entity_poly.entity_id
_entity_poly.type
_entity_poly.pdbx_seq_one_letter_code
_entity_poly.pdbx_strand_id
1 'polypeptide(L)'
;MQRNIRDVAAEGKYSFPATYASEGWITGRVLEQALTQNGWPASAEKVAAAMSNLQLDTQGIRGGPLVWTAENHIRTKQYYRFYRYDPDKKSVVRMRDWLAVDVID
;
A
#
# COMPACT_ATOMS: atom_id res chain seq x y z
N MET A 1 -13.23 9.54 10.36
CA MET A 1 -11.97 8.94 10.87
C MET A 1 -11.54 7.84 9.93
N GLN A 2 -10.34 7.92 9.41
CA GLN A 2 -9.82 6.84 8.55
C GLN A 2 -9.52 5.61 9.40
N ARG A 3 -10.21 4.51 9.09
CA ARG A 3 -9.92 3.22 9.72
C ARG A 3 -8.61 2.68 9.16
N ASN A 4 -7.81 2.07 10.01
CA ASN A 4 -6.60 1.40 9.58
C ASN A 4 -6.79 -0.12 9.54
N ILE A 5 -5.89 -0.82 8.86
CA ILE A 5 -6.00 -2.26 8.68
C ILE A 5 -6.00 -3.04 10.02
N ARG A 6 -5.32 -2.52 11.04
CA ARG A 6 -5.25 -3.19 12.35
C ARG A 6 -6.58 -3.15 13.09
N ASP A 7 -7.28 -2.01 13.00
CA ASP A 7 -8.60 -1.86 13.63
C ASP A 7 -9.60 -2.81 13.00
N VAL A 8 -9.61 -2.88 11.67
CA VAL A 8 -10.51 -3.78 10.93
C VAL A 8 -10.15 -5.25 11.19
N ALA A 9 -8.86 -5.58 11.25
CA ALA A 9 -8.43 -6.94 11.57
C ALA A 9 -8.84 -7.36 12.98
N ALA A 10 -8.72 -6.45 13.96
CA ALA A 10 -9.15 -6.70 15.33
C ALA A 10 -10.66 -6.93 15.44
N GLU A 11 -11.48 -6.10 14.78
CA GLU A 11 -12.93 -6.27 14.72
C GLU A 11 -13.35 -7.60 14.08
N GLY A 12 -12.71 -7.96 12.98
CA GLY A 12 -12.99 -9.20 12.24
C GLY A 12 -12.32 -10.44 12.82
N LYS A 13 -11.52 -10.30 13.87
CA LYS A 13 -10.71 -11.38 14.45
C LYS A 13 -9.74 -12.02 13.46
N TYR A 14 -9.25 -11.23 12.51
CA TYR A 14 -8.28 -11.69 11.53
C TYR A 14 -6.86 -11.62 12.06
N SER A 15 -6.03 -12.57 11.63
CA SER A 15 -4.60 -12.54 11.91
C SER A 15 -3.92 -11.41 11.13
N PHE A 16 -3.18 -10.56 11.82
CA PHE A 16 -2.38 -9.49 11.21
C PHE A 16 -0.94 -9.56 11.77
N PRO A 17 0.08 -9.29 10.96
CA PRO A 17 0.04 -8.97 9.53
C PRO A 17 0.09 -10.21 8.64
N ALA A 18 -0.82 -10.29 7.69
CA ALA A 18 -0.73 -11.25 6.60
C ALA A 18 -0.47 -10.50 5.29
N THR A 19 0.44 -10.99 4.47
CA THR A 19 0.84 -10.33 3.21
C THR A 19 -0.36 -10.06 2.31
N TYR A 20 -1.21 -11.06 2.13
CA TYR A 20 -2.40 -10.91 1.29
C TYR A 20 -3.43 -9.94 1.85
N ALA A 21 -3.59 -9.89 3.18
CA ALA A 21 -4.45 -8.91 3.82
C ALA A 21 -3.97 -7.48 3.58
N SER A 22 -2.66 -7.23 3.64
CA SER A 22 -2.07 -5.93 3.36
C SER A 22 -2.26 -5.51 1.90
N GLU A 23 -2.09 -6.43 0.96
CA GLU A 23 -2.31 -6.18 -0.47
C GLU A 23 -3.79 -5.89 -0.77
N GLY A 24 -4.70 -6.68 -0.22
CA GLY A 24 -6.14 -6.45 -0.36
C GLY A 24 -6.57 -5.10 0.23
N TRP A 25 -6.02 -4.72 1.38
CA TRP A 25 -6.27 -3.43 2.00
C TRP A 25 -5.84 -2.26 1.10
N ILE A 26 -4.61 -2.33 0.56
CA ILE A 26 -4.09 -1.31 -0.36
C ILE A 26 -4.97 -1.22 -1.62
N THR A 27 -5.36 -2.36 -2.19
CA THR A 27 -6.24 -2.40 -3.36
C THR A 27 -7.58 -1.72 -3.08
N GLY A 28 -8.20 -2.00 -1.95
CA GLY A 28 -9.43 -1.35 -1.51
C GLY A 28 -9.26 0.16 -1.34
N ARG A 29 -8.14 0.59 -0.76
CA ARG A 29 -7.83 2.01 -0.58
C ARG A 29 -7.62 2.75 -1.90
N VAL A 30 -6.97 2.12 -2.87
CA VAL A 30 -6.81 2.67 -4.23
C VAL A 30 -8.17 2.90 -4.88
N LEU A 31 -9.05 1.91 -4.82
CA LEU A 31 -10.40 2.01 -5.38
C LEU A 31 -11.24 3.08 -4.66
N GLU A 32 -11.21 3.10 -3.33
CA GLU A 32 -11.89 4.10 -2.52
C GLU A 32 -11.46 5.52 -2.91
N GLN A 33 -10.16 5.75 -3.03
CA GLN A 33 -9.64 7.07 -3.40
C GLN A 33 -10.03 7.47 -4.82
N ALA A 34 -9.95 6.54 -5.79
CA ALA A 34 -10.35 6.80 -7.16
C ALA A 34 -11.85 7.16 -7.27
N LEU A 35 -12.71 6.44 -6.57
CA LEU A 35 -14.14 6.72 -6.52
C LEU A 35 -14.45 8.05 -5.82
N THR A 36 -13.74 8.36 -4.74
CA THR A 36 -13.92 9.62 -4.00
C THR A 36 -13.52 10.82 -4.85
N GLN A 37 -12.45 10.72 -5.63
CA GLN A 37 -12.00 11.81 -6.50
C GLN A 37 -12.99 12.12 -7.62
N ASN A 38 -13.67 11.11 -8.14
CA ASN A 38 -14.60 11.27 -9.26
C ASN A 38 -16.04 11.52 -8.85
N GLY A 39 -16.40 11.16 -7.62
CA GLY A 39 -17.78 11.18 -7.17
C GLY A 39 -18.62 10.05 -7.79
N TRP A 40 -19.87 10.03 -7.42
CA TRP A 40 -20.83 9.03 -7.88
C TRP A 40 -21.96 9.69 -8.72
N PRO A 41 -22.43 9.07 -9.81
CA PRO A 41 -22.02 7.78 -10.37
C PRO A 41 -20.68 7.85 -11.11
N ALA A 42 -19.90 6.79 -10.99
CA ALA A 42 -18.61 6.67 -11.65
C ALA A 42 -18.71 5.80 -12.90
N SER A 43 -18.11 6.25 -14.00
CA SER A 43 -17.90 5.41 -15.19
C SER A 43 -16.53 4.75 -15.13
N ALA A 44 -16.35 3.69 -15.93
CA ALA A 44 -15.05 3.03 -16.04
C ALA A 44 -13.94 3.99 -16.50
N GLU A 45 -14.26 4.88 -17.44
CA GLU A 45 -13.32 5.87 -17.96
C GLU A 45 -12.89 6.86 -16.88
N LYS A 46 -13.82 7.33 -16.06
CA LYS A 46 -13.53 8.25 -14.95
C LYS A 46 -12.66 7.58 -13.89
N VAL A 47 -12.95 6.33 -13.54
CA VAL A 47 -12.14 5.58 -12.57
C VAL A 47 -10.73 5.35 -13.13
N ALA A 48 -10.60 4.96 -14.39
CA ALA A 48 -9.31 4.77 -15.04
C ALA A 48 -8.49 6.07 -15.07
N ALA A 49 -9.13 7.20 -15.38
CA ALA A 49 -8.48 8.51 -15.36
C ALA A 49 -7.98 8.90 -13.97
N ALA A 50 -8.78 8.66 -12.93
CA ALA A 50 -8.37 8.92 -11.54
C ALA A 50 -7.21 8.01 -11.12
N MET A 51 -7.23 6.74 -11.49
CA MET A 51 -6.14 5.80 -11.19
C MET A 51 -4.86 6.14 -11.95
N SER A 52 -4.95 6.77 -13.12
CA SER A 52 -3.79 7.25 -13.88
C SER A 52 -3.15 8.52 -13.29
N ASN A 53 -3.71 9.09 -12.25
CA ASN A 53 -3.18 10.27 -11.57
C ASN A 53 -3.48 10.16 -10.06
N LEU A 54 -2.91 9.14 -9.44
CA LEU A 54 -3.23 8.79 -8.08
C LEU A 54 -1.97 8.73 -7.22
N GLN A 55 -2.06 9.32 -6.05
CA GLN A 55 -1.06 9.18 -4.99
C GLN A 55 -1.77 8.70 -3.72
N LEU A 56 -1.39 7.51 -3.26
CA LEU A 56 -1.96 6.88 -2.08
C LEU A 56 -0.96 6.87 -0.93
N ASP A 57 -1.34 7.44 0.20
CA ASP A 57 -0.67 7.22 1.47
C ASP A 57 -0.99 5.80 1.97
N THR A 58 0.03 4.99 2.15
CA THR A 58 -0.12 3.59 2.58
C THR A 58 -0.22 3.41 4.09
N GLN A 59 -0.18 4.51 4.87
CA GLN A 59 -0.27 4.49 6.33
C GLN A 59 0.78 3.57 6.98
N GLY A 60 1.99 3.53 6.42
CA GLY A 60 3.11 2.75 6.95
C GLY A 60 3.11 1.27 6.54
N ILE A 61 2.14 0.79 5.77
CA ILE A 61 2.16 -0.57 5.21
C ILE A 61 3.30 -0.74 4.23
N ARG A 62 3.54 0.29 3.42
CA ARG A 62 4.74 0.44 2.57
C ARG A 62 5.62 1.55 3.13
N GLY A 63 6.87 1.60 2.72
CA GLY A 63 7.83 2.61 3.18
C GLY A 63 7.58 4.02 2.68
N GLY A 64 6.64 4.19 1.75
CA GLY A 64 6.25 5.48 1.21
C GLY A 64 4.97 5.37 0.39
N PRO A 65 4.53 6.47 -0.25
CA PRO A 65 3.30 6.49 -1.02
C PRO A 65 3.40 5.63 -2.27
N LEU A 66 2.26 5.17 -2.76
CA LEU A 66 2.11 4.59 -4.09
C LEU A 66 1.66 5.69 -5.05
N VAL A 67 2.37 5.84 -6.16
CA VAL A 67 2.14 6.89 -7.14
C VAL A 67 1.98 6.28 -8.53
N TRP A 68 0.90 6.66 -9.22
CA TRP A 68 0.67 6.38 -10.62
C TRP A 68 0.46 7.68 -11.37
N THR A 69 1.01 7.77 -12.57
CA THR A 69 0.85 8.91 -13.48
C THR A 69 0.27 8.45 -14.82
N ALA A 70 -0.16 9.39 -15.64
CA ALA A 70 -0.66 9.07 -16.98
C ALA A 70 0.41 8.42 -17.87
N GLU A 71 1.67 8.80 -17.66
CA GLU A 71 2.81 8.27 -18.43
C GLU A 71 3.29 6.93 -17.89
N ASN A 72 3.04 6.67 -16.61
CA ASN A 72 3.55 5.47 -15.97
C ASN A 72 2.55 4.85 -15.00
N HIS A 73 1.96 3.74 -15.41
CA HIS A 73 1.04 2.94 -14.61
C HIS A 73 1.74 1.89 -13.76
N ILE A 74 3.09 1.83 -13.79
CA ILE A 74 3.90 1.00 -12.93
C ILE A 74 4.51 1.90 -11.86
N ARG A 75 4.58 1.40 -10.64
CA ARG A 75 5.19 2.15 -9.55
C ARG A 75 6.66 2.47 -9.86
N THR A 76 7.02 3.74 -9.77
CA THR A 76 8.39 4.19 -10.03
C THR A 76 9.34 3.86 -8.89
N LYS A 77 8.83 3.77 -7.67
CA LYS A 77 9.62 3.44 -6.49
C LYS A 77 9.10 2.19 -5.81
N GLN A 78 10.03 1.38 -5.34
CA GLN A 78 9.77 0.24 -4.47
C GLN A 78 10.48 0.47 -3.14
N TYR A 79 9.87 0.03 -2.05
CA TYR A 79 10.40 0.20 -0.71
C TYR A 79 10.70 -1.14 -0.10
N TYR A 80 11.89 -1.27 0.49
CA TYR A 80 12.38 -2.51 1.09
C TYR A 80 12.83 -2.28 2.51
N ARG A 81 12.59 -3.25 3.37
CA ARG A 81 13.23 -3.43 4.66
C ARG A 81 14.01 -4.72 4.65
N PHE A 82 15.13 -4.74 5.36
CA PHE A 82 15.99 -5.91 5.47
C PHE A 82 15.91 -6.47 6.87
N TYR A 83 15.76 -7.79 6.93
CA TYR A 83 15.69 -8.55 8.17
C TYR A 83 16.67 -9.70 8.11
N ARG A 84 17.14 -10.12 9.28
CA ARG A 84 17.90 -11.37 9.43
C ARG A 84 17.34 -12.19 10.57
N TYR A 85 17.54 -13.48 10.53
CA TYR A 85 17.30 -14.34 11.68
C TYR A 85 18.46 -14.19 12.66
N ASP A 86 18.12 -13.94 13.93
CA ASP A 86 19.08 -13.89 15.03
C ASP A 86 18.93 -15.20 15.85
N PRO A 87 19.93 -16.09 15.79
CA PRO A 87 19.83 -17.38 16.48
C PRO A 87 19.87 -17.24 18.01
N ASP A 88 20.51 -16.22 18.55
CA ASP A 88 20.58 -15.99 19.99
C ASP A 88 19.24 -15.53 20.55
N LYS A 89 18.55 -14.66 19.82
CA LYS A 89 17.20 -14.19 20.15
C LYS A 89 16.10 -15.12 19.66
N LYS A 90 16.43 -16.11 18.82
CA LYS A 90 15.47 -17.00 18.14
C LYS A 90 14.33 -16.24 17.46
N SER A 91 14.66 -15.11 16.83
CA SER A 91 13.68 -14.23 16.21
C SER A 91 14.26 -13.52 14.99
N VAL A 92 13.36 -13.00 14.16
CA VAL A 92 13.74 -12.16 13.03
C VAL A 92 13.92 -10.73 13.54
N VAL A 93 15.08 -10.14 13.28
CA VAL A 93 15.44 -8.78 13.67
C VAL A 93 15.60 -7.90 12.45
N ARG A 94 15.13 -6.66 12.56
CA ARG A 94 15.29 -5.67 11.50
C ARG A 94 16.74 -5.19 11.44
N MET A 95 17.34 -5.30 10.27
CA MET A 95 18.71 -4.82 10.04
C MET A 95 18.75 -3.38 9.56
N ARG A 96 17.77 -2.98 8.75
CA ARG A 96 17.73 -1.67 8.12
C ARG A 96 16.29 -1.22 7.97
N ASP A 97 16.06 0.08 8.11
CA ASP A 97 14.77 0.69 7.84
C ASP A 97 14.51 0.82 6.34
N TRP A 98 13.37 1.36 5.98
CA TRP A 98 12.93 1.46 4.59
C TRP A 98 14.01 2.08 3.68
N LEU A 99 14.28 1.39 2.60
CA LEU A 99 15.10 1.84 1.49
C LEU A 99 14.19 2.02 0.27
N ALA A 100 14.16 3.23 -0.28
CA ALA A 100 13.50 3.49 -1.54
C ALA A 100 14.46 3.16 -2.69
N VAL A 101 13.97 2.40 -3.65
CA VAL A 101 14.71 2.01 -4.86
C VAL A 101 13.87 2.40 -6.07
N ASP A 102 14.49 3.08 -7.03
CA ASP A 102 13.85 3.36 -8.30
C ASP A 102 13.75 2.06 -9.12
N VAL A 103 12.55 1.77 -9.60
CA VAL A 103 12.25 0.55 -10.36
C VAL A 103 12.37 0.80 -11.87
N ILE A 104 12.24 2.06 -12.26
CA ILE A 104 12.26 2.50 -13.64
C ILE A 104 13.21 3.69 -13.73
N ASP A 105 14.06 3.65 -14.71
CA ASP A 105 14.97 4.76 -15.05
C ASP A 105 14.20 5.92 -15.72
#